data_7d5b45f71dd6f75bdb13799c8cf2c103
#
_entry.id   7d5b45f71dd6f75bdb13799c8cf2c103
#
_cell.length_a   1.000
_cell.length_b   1.000
_cell.length_c   1.000
_cell.angle_alpha   90.00
_cell.angle_beta   90.00
_cell.angle_gamma   90.00
#
_symmetry.space_group_name_H-M   'P 1'
#
loop_
_entity.id
_entity.type
_entity.pdbx_description
1 polymer ?
#
loop_
_entity_poly.entity_id
_entity_poly.type
_entity_poly.pdbx_seq_one_letter_code
_entity_poly.pdbx_strand_id
1 'polypeptide(L)'
;KPFTLAILPDTQIYTDSYPEIFTIQTQWLVNNIDKLNIAFVLHEGDIQHTNTEDQWKRAYSSMSLLDGKIPYAVVKGNHDMGPEGKCEVRESPLFEKFFPVDKYIGLNTFGGTFDPNLLDNSYHLFEKADIGWLILALEHLPRDRVLDWANDISAFHKDRKIIILTHSHVYKDNKLHGEEPCPTDNFGIINSPEG
;
A
#
# COMPACT_ATOMS: atom_id res chain seq x y z
N LYS A 1 -12.83 1.23 23.33
CA LYS A 1 -12.05 0.00 23.51
C LYS A 1 -10.83 0.05 22.59
N PRO A 2 -9.62 -0.33 23.04
CA PRO A 2 -8.44 -0.37 22.17
C PRO A 2 -8.66 -1.26 20.94
N PHE A 3 -8.04 -0.90 19.82
CA PHE A 3 -8.05 -1.67 18.58
C PHE A 3 -6.65 -1.72 17.98
N THR A 4 -6.47 -2.57 16.99
CA THR A 4 -5.19 -2.79 16.32
C THR A 4 -5.28 -2.39 14.85
N LEU A 5 -4.29 -1.65 14.37
CA LEU A 5 -3.93 -1.55 12.97
C LEU A 5 -2.74 -2.49 12.75
N ALA A 6 -2.88 -3.43 11.86
CA ALA A 6 -1.79 -4.33 11.53
C ALA A 6 -1.02 -3.79 10.33
N ILE A 7 0.29 -3.80 10.41
CA ILE A 7 1.17 -3.34 9.34
C ILE A 7 1.93 -4.54 8.80
N LEU A 8 1.91 -4.73 7.50
CA LEU A 8 2.72 -5.69 6.77
C LEU A 8 3.79 -4.90 6.01
N PRO A 9 5.05 -4.91 6.47
CA PRO A 9 6.16 -4.32 5.73
C PRO A 9 6.57 -5.23 4.57
N ASP A 10 7.61 -4.86 3.86
CA ASP A 10 8.17 -5.54 2.70
C ASP A 10 8.09 -7.07 2.77
N THR A 11 7.20 -7.65 1.98
CA THR A 11 7.04 -9.11 1.90
C THR A 11 7.80 -9.73 0.72
N GLN A 12 8.56 -8.91 0.01
CA GLN A 12 9.24 -9.25 -1.24
C GLN A 12 10.08 -10.53 -1.15
N ILE A 13 10.89 -10.67 -0.13
CA ILE A 13 11.77 -11.86 0.04
C ILE A 13 10.96 -13.09 0.43
N TYR A 14 9.88 -12.91 1.19
CA TYR A 14 8.97 -14.02 1.47
C TYR A 14 8.31 -14.48 0.18
N THR A 15 7.75 -13.58 -0.59
CA THR A 15 7.10 -13.89 -1.87
C THR A 15 8.04 -14.58 -2.85
N ASP A 16 9.30 -14.19 -2.91
CA ASP A 16 10.31 -14.81 -3.76
C ASP A 16 10.70 -16.21 -3.26
N SER A 17 11.16 -16.32 -2.02
CA SER A 17 11.89 -17.49 -1.54
C SER A 17 11.17 -18.28 -0.43
N TYR A 18 10.20 -17.66 0.27
CA TYR A 18 9.55 -18.25 1.45
C TYR A 18 8.06 -17.92 1.51
N PRO A 19 7.27 -18.25 0.46
CA PRO A 19 5.87 -17.78 0.36
C PRO A 19 4.97 -18.27 1.49
N GLU A 20 5.32 -19.38 2.13
CA GLU A 20 4.63 -19.89 3.30
C GLU A 20 4.71 -18.93 4.49
N ILE A 21 5.79 -18.14 4.64
CA ILE A 21 5.91 -17.16 5.73
C ILE A 21 4.88 -16.06 5.55
N PHE A 22 4.73 -15.54 4.33
CA PHE A 22 3.71 -14.52 4.05
C PHE A 22 2.28 -15.06 4.31
N THR A 23 2.02 -16.28 3.85
CA THR A 23 0.74 -16.96 4.11
C THR A 23 0.47 -17.13 5.61
N ILE A 24 1.50 -17.52 6.40
CA ILE A 24 1.39 -17.65 7.86
C ILE A 24 1.07 -16.29 8.51
N GLN A 25 1.71 -15.20 8.06
CA GLN A 25 1.45 -13.85 8.59
C GLN A 25 -0.02 -13.43 8.37
N THR A 26 -0.51 -13.55 7.14
CA THR A 26 -1.91 -13.18 6.84
C THR A 26 -2.91 -14.10 7.52
N GLN A 27 -2.64 -15.40 7.58
CA GLN A 27 -3.48 -16.36 8.32
C GLN A 27 -3.49 -16.05 9.83
N TRP A 28 -2.34 -15.66 10.39
CA TRP A 28 -2.27 -15.24 11.79
C TRP A 28 -3.13 -14.01 12.07
N LEU A 29 -3.12 -13.02 11.17
CA LEU A 29 -4.01 -11.86 11.29
C LEU A 29 -5.48 -12.29 11.32
N VAL A 30 -5.90 -13.15 10.39
CA VAL A 30 -7.26 -13.68 10.33
C VAL A 30 -7.65 -14.39 11.63
N ASN A 31 -6.76 -15.24 12.14
CA ASN A 31 -7.01 -16.02 13.36
C ASN A 31 -7.07 -15.16 14.64
N ASN A 32 -6.59 -13.93 14.59
CA ASN A 32 -6.52 -13.03 15.76
C ASN A 32 -7.41 -11.79 15.62
N ILE A 33 -8.32 -11.71 14.63
CA ILE A 33 -9.19 -10.55 14.39
C ILE A 33 -9.87 -10.13 15.70
N ASP A 34 -10.62 -11.02 16.31
CA ASP A 34 -11.42 -10.73 17.49
C ASP A 34 -10.56 -10.50 18.73
N LYS A 35 -9.53 -11.33 18.91
CA LYS A 35 -8.65 -11.26 20.07
C LYS A 35 -7.92 -9.94 20.17
N LEU A 36 -7.41 -9.44 19.05
CA LEU A 36 -6.66 -8.18 18.96
C LEU A 36 -7.53 -7.01 18.53
N ASN A 37 -8.82 -7.23 18.24
CA ASN A 37 -9.71 -6.22 17.71
C ASN A 37 -9.09 -5.52 16.49
N ILE A 38 -8.61 -6.33 15.51
CA ILE A 38 -7.95 -5.78 14.30
C ILE A 38 -9.00 -5.06 13.48
N ALA A 39 -8.77 -3.77 13.23
CA ALA A 39 -9.68 -2.92 12.48
C ALA A 39 -9.32 -2.81 11.00
N PHE A 40 -8.03 -2.84 10.68
CA PHE A 40 -7.54 -2.64 9.32
C PHE A 40 -6.12 -3.21 9.17
N VAL A 41 -5.75 -3.61 7.95
CA VAL A 41 -4.39 -4.04 7.60
C VAL A 41 -3.81 -3.07 6.57
N LEU A 42 -2.57 -2.64 6.77
CA LEU A 42 -1.82 -1.74 5.89
C LEU A 42 -0.61 -2.50 5.35
N HIS A 43 -0.49 -2.62 4.04
CA HIS A 43 0.71 -3.20 3.41
C HIS A 43 1.55 -2.09 2.78
N GLU A 44 2.78 -1.94 3.25
CA GLU A 44 3.65 -0.81 2.95
C GLU A 44 4.36 -0.90 1.58
N GLY A 45 3.99 -1.84 0.72
CA GLY A 45 4.63 -2.03 -0.59
C GLY A 45 5.74 -3.06 -0.57
N ASP A 46 6.49 -3.16 -1.66
CA ASP A 46 7.45 -4.24 -1.91
C ASP A 46 6.82 -5.61 -1.63
N ILE A 47 5.66 -5.80 -2.25
CA ILE A 47 4.80 -6.98 -2.05
C ILE A 47 5.47 -8.22 -2.63
N GLN A 48 6.21 -8.04 -3.73
CA GLN A 48 6.99 -9.05 -4.43
C GLN A 48 8.37 -8.50 -4.82
N HIS A 49 9.28 -9.33 -5.35
CA HIS A 49 10.70 -8.97 -5.48
C HIS A 49 11.13 -8.55 -6.90
N THR A 50 10.70 -9.28 -7.94
CA THR A 50 11.19 -9.10 -9.32
C THR A 50 10.09 -8.85 -10.33
N ASN A 51 8.92 -8.42 -9.90
CA ASN A 51 7.76 -8.08 -10.70
C ASN A 51 7.37 -9.15 -11.73
N THR A 52 7.40 -10.41 -11.32
CA THR A 52 6.99 -11.56 -12.14
C THR A 52 5.60 -12.05 -11.79
N GLU A 53 4.90 -12.60 -12.78
CA GLU A 53 3.53 -13.10 -12.57
C GLU A 53 3.45 -14.19 -11.49
N ASP A 54 4.46 -15.05 -11.39
CA ASP A 54 4.47 -16.12 -10.38
C ASP A 54 4.62 -15.57 -8.95
N GLN A 55 5.45 -14.54 -8.78
CA GLN A 55 5.56 -13.88 -7.47
C GLN A 55 4.27 -13.15 -7.12
N TRP A 56 3.64 -12.46 -8.06
CA TRP A 56 2.35 -11.83 -7.84
C TRP A 56 1.24 -12.84 -7.48
N LYS A 57 1.22 -14.02 -8.10
CA LYS A 57 0.29 -15.10 -7.72
C LYS A 57 0.49 -15.54 -6.27
N ARG A 58 1.74 -15.72 -5.84
CA ARG A 58 2.07 -16.10 -4.45
C ARG A 58 1.65 -15.00 -3.47
N ALA A 59 2.01 -13.74 -3.77
CA ALA A 59 1.63 -12.60 -2.95
C ALA A 59 0.11 -12.45 -2.82
N TYR A 60 -0.60 -12.51 -3.94
CA TYR A 60 -2.05 -12.45 -3.96
C TYR A 60 -2.72 -13.61 -3.21
N SER A 61 -2.19 -14.83 -3.36
CA SER A 61 -2.69 -15.99 -2.61
C SER A 61 -2.62 -15.76 -1.10
N SER A 62 -1.55 -15.13 -0.61
CA SER A 62 -1.41 -14.78 0.81
C SER A 62 -2.33 -13.64 1.21
N MET A 63 -2.35 -12.53 0.46
CA MET A 63 -3.18 -11.35 0.77
C MET A 63 -4.68 -11.65 0.69
N SER A 64 -5.11 -12.48 -0.26
CA SER A 64 -6.52 -12.83 -0.43
C SER A 64 -7.14 -13.59 0.75
N LEU A 65 -6.34 -14.10 1.68
CA LEU A 65 -6.85 -14.66 2.94
C LEU A 65 -7.57 -13.63 3.80
N LEU A 66 -7.27 -12.34 3.60
CA LEU A 66 -7.91 -11.22 4.28
C LEU A 66 -9.27 -10.85 3.67
N ASP A 67 -9.55 -11.27 2.43
CA ASP A 67 -10.74 -10.88 1.68
C ASP A 67 -12.03 -11.22 2.43
N GLY A 68 -12.90 -10.22 2.56
CA GLY A 68 -14.17 -10.34 3.27
C GLY A 68 -14.06 -10.55 4.79
N LYS A 69 -12.84 -10.55 5.35
CA LYS A 69 -12.60 -10.77 6.79
C LYS A 69 -12.04 -9.53 7.47
N ILE A 70 -11.03 -8.90 6.89
CA ILE A 70 -10.40 -7.69 7.41
C ILE A 70 -10.21 -6.72 6.24
N PRO A 71 -10.66 -5.47 6.33
CA PRO A 71 -10.34 -4.48 5.29
C PRO A 71 -8.84 -4.21 5.27
N TYR A 72 -8.31 -3.98 4.08
CA TYR A 72 -6.90 -3.67 3.92
C TYR A 72 -6.66 -2.68 2.78
N ALA A 73 -5.57 -1.95 2.89
CA ALA A 73 -4.98 -1.11 1.84
C ALA A 73 -3.60 -1.64 1.48
N VAL A 74 -3.26 -1.52 0.22
CA VAL A 74 -1.94 -1.87 -0.32
C VAL A 74 -1.39 -0.69 -1.11
N VAL A 75 -0.10 -0.46 -1.04
CA VAL A 75 0.62 0.46 -1.91
C VAL A 75 1.70 -0.28 -2.69
N LYS A 76 2.17 0.29 -3.78
CA LYS A 76 3.33 -0.22 -4.49
C LYS A 76 4.62 0.26 -3.82
N GLY A 77 5.59 -0.64 -3.69
CA GLY A 77 6.98 -0.30 -3.44
C GLY A 77 7.77 -0.22 -4.75
N ASN A 78 9.06 0.06 -4.65
CA ASN A 78 9.91 0.16 -5.83
C ASN A 78 10.06 -1.17 -6.58
N HIS A 79 10.07 -2.31 -5.87
CA HIS A 79 10.12 -3.63 -6.50
C HIS A 79 8.81 -4.03 -7.20
N ASP A 80 7.72 -3.36 -6.90
CA ASP A 80 6.40 -3.62 -7.50
C ASP A 80 6.20 -2.94 -8.86
N MET A 81 7.17 -2.17 -9.33
CA MET A 81 7.07 -1.33 -10.52
C MET A 81 8.15 -1.65 -11.54
N GLY A 82 7.81 -1.40 -12.80
CA GLY A 82 8.73 -1.56 -13.93
C GLY A 82 9.15 -3.01 -14.20
N PRO A 83 9.90 -3.25 -15.27
CA PRO A 83 10.45 -4.56 -15.59
C PRO A 83 11.40 -5.06 -14.48
N GLU A 84 11.30 -6.32 -14.13
CA GLU A 84 12.17 -6.98 -13.15
C GLU A 84 12.20 -6.28 -11.76
N GLY A 85 11.19 -5.46 -11.43
CA GLY A 85 11.15 -4.70 -10.17
C GLY A 85 12.24 -3.63 -10.06
N LYS A 86 12.66 -3.02 -11.17
CA LYS A 86 13.74 -2.01 -11.19
C LYS A 86 13.25 -0.58 -11.05
N CYS A 87 11.95 -0.37 -10.95
CA CYS A 87 11.35 0.95 -10.76
C CYS A 87 11.78 2.01 -11.80
N GLU A 88 11.99 1.58 -13.04
CA GLU A 88 12.33 2.49 -14.14
C GLU A 88 11.13 3.30 -14.64
N VAL A 89 9.93 2.76 -14.38
CA VAL A 89 8.62 3.34 -14.71
C VAL A 89 7.64 3.08 -13.58
N ARG A 90 6.59 3.89 -13.46
CA ARG A 90 5.56 3.76 -12.41
C ARG A 90 4.50 2.71 -12.70
N GLU A 91 4.39 2.32 -13.97
CA GLU A 91 3.41 1.35 -14.41
C GLU A 91 3.70 -0.03 -13.81
N SER A 92 2.65 -0.68 -13.38
CA SER A 92 2.69 -2.05 -12.85
C SER A 92 1.45 -2.83 -13.27
N PRO A 93 1.39 -3.28 -14.54
CA PRO A 93 0.22 -4.02 -15.04
C PRO A 93 -0.09 -5.29 -14.23
N LEU A 94 0.91 -5.87 -13.59
CA LEU A 94 0.71 -7.03 -12.73
C LEU A 94 0.08 -6.63 -11.40
N PHE A 95 0.46 -5.50 -10.79
CA PHE A 95 -0.24 -4.99 -9.62
C PHE A 95 -1.73 -4.77 -9.93
N GLU A 96 -2.02 -4.09 -11.03
CA GLU A 96 -3.39 -3.82 -11.48
C GLU A 96 -4.18 -5.11 -11.74
N LYS A 97 -3.52 -6.15 -12.28
CA LYS A 97 -4.12 -7.46 -12.53
C LYS A 97 -4.50 -8.17 -11.24
N PHE A 98 -3.67 -8.14 -10.21
CA PHE A 98 -3.87 -8.87 -8.97
C PHE A 98 -4.62 -8.08 -7.91
N PHE A 99 -4.51 -6.74 -7.94
CA PHE A 99 -5.24 -5.81 -7.07
C PHE A 99 -6.07 -4.82 -7.90
N PRO A 100 -7.04 -5.33 -8.71
CA PRO A 100 -7.88 -4.45 -9.52
C PRO A 100 -8.74 -3.56 -8.63
N VAL A 101 -8.97 -2.32 -9.05
CA VAL A 101 -9.82 -1.38 -8.30
C VAL A 101 -11.24 -1.92 -8.08
N ASP A 102 -11.77 -2.68 -9.03
CA ASP A 102 -13.10 -3.29 -8.95
C ASP A 102 -13.27 -4.18 -7.71
N LYS A 103 -12.21 -4.77 -7.22
CA LYS A 103 -12.21 -5.57 -5.98
C LYS A 103 -12.58 -4.73 -4.74
N TYR A 104 -12.28 -3.44 -4.77
CA TYR A 104 -12.49 -2.52 -3.65
C TYR A 104 -13.78 -1.72 -3.78
N ILE A 105 -14.28 -1.52 -5.01
CA ILE A 105 -15.53 -0.81 -5.26
C ILE A 105 -16.68 -1.55 -4.54
N GLY A 106 -17.42 -0.81 -3.73
CA GLY A 106 -18.54 -1.35 -2.95
C GLY A 106 -18.16 -1.86 -1.55
N LEU A 107 -16.87 -1.90 -1.20
CA LEU A 107 -16.48 -2.12 0.19
C LEU A 107 -16.81 -0.86 1.01
N ASN A 108 -17.41 -1.04 2.19
CA ASN A 108 -17.81 0.07 3.07
C ASN A 108 -16.64 0.96 3.51
N THR A 109 -15.43 0.44 3.42
CA THR A 109 -14.21 1.17 3.79
C THR A 109 -13.53 1.85 2.61
N PHE A 110 -13.91 1.57 1.37
CA PHE A 110 -13.29 2.16 0.19
C PHE A 110 -13.92 3.50 -0.14
N GLY A 111 -13.11 4.55 -0.17
CA GLY A 111 -13.56 5.90 -0.49
C GLY A 111 -13.41 6.29 -1.95
N GLY A 112 -12.38 5.77 -2.60
CA GLY A 112 -12.08 6.06 -4.01
C GLY A 112 -10.59 6.10 -4.33
N THR A 113 -10.29 6.49 -5.56
CA THR A 113 -8.91 6.56 -6.09
C THR A 113 -8.66 7.91 -6.77
N PHE A 114 -7.38 8.25 -6.95
CA PHE A 114 -6.94 9.39 -7.77
C PHE A 114 -7.25 9.14 -9.26
N ASP A 115 -6.85 7.99 -9.78
CA ASP A 115 -7.26 7.51 -11.11
C ASP A 115 -8.39 6.48 -10.93
N PRO A 116 -9.56 6.68 -11.56
CA PRO A 116 -10.70 5.78 -11.38
C PRO A 116 -10.45 4.31 -11.71
N ASN A 117 -9.44 4.02 -12.50
CA ASN A 117 -9.14 2.67 -12.97
C ASN A 117 -7.96 2.00 -12.25
N LEU A 118 -7.25 2.75 -11.41
CA LEU A 118 -6.01 2.29 -10.77
C LEU A 118 -6.09 2.39 -9.25
N LEU A 119 -5.57 1.36 -8.57
CA LEU A 119 -5.49 1.34 -7.11
C LEU A 119 -4.24 2.06 -6.56
N ASP A 120 -3.38 2.57 -7.41
CA ASP A 120 -2.09 3.18 -7.08
C ASP A 120 -2.15 4.23 -5.99
N ASN A 121 -3.20 5.05 -6.04
CA ASN A 121 -3.49 6.08 -5.06
C ASN A 121 -4.95 5.97 -4.67
N SER A 122 -5.20 5.57 -3.45
CA SER A 122 -6.55 5.32 -2.94
C SER A 122 -6.74 5.90 -1.55
N TYR A 123 -8.00 6.07 -1.15
CA TYR A 123 -8.29 6.39 0.23
C TYR A 123 -9.36 5.47 0.81
N HIS A 124 -9.26 5.24 2.11
CA HIS A 124 -10.18 4.37 2.83
C HIS A 124 -10.69 5.06 4.08
N LEU A 125 -11.92 4.75 4.44
CA LEU A 125 -12.64 5.34 5.56
C LEU A 125 -13.11 4.23 6.49
N PHE A 126 -12.91 4.39 7.78
CA PHE A 126 -13.49 3.49 8.77
C PHE A 126 -13.74 4.22 10.08
N GLU A 127 -14.54 3.61 10.94
CA GLU A 127 -14.80 4.15 12.28
C GLU A 127 -14.38 3.12 13.32
N LYS A 128 -13.62 3.57 14.30
CA LYS A 128 -13.19 2.72 15.42
C LYS A 128 -12.89 3.56 16.65
N ALA A 129 -13.33 3.07 17.81
CA ALA A 129 -13.17 3.76 19.09
C ALA A 129 -13.81 5.16 19.09
N ASP A 130 -14.99 5.30 18.49
CA ASP A 130 -15.75 6.57 18.35
C ASP A 130 -14.97 7.67 17.60
N ILE A 131 -14.03 7.26 16.75
CA ILE A 131 -13.19 8.14 15.91
C ILE A 131 -13.33 7.70 14.47
N GLY A 132 -13.58 8.67 13.58
CA GLY A 132 -13.47 8.50 12.14
C GLY A 132 -11.98 8.52 11.72
N TRP A 133 -11.59 7.57 10.89
CA TRP A 133 -10.24 7.42 10.34
C TRP A 133 -10.28 7.55 8.83
N LEU A 134 -9.27 8.20 8.27
CA LEU A 134 -8.97 8.29 6.86
C LEU A 134 -7.58 7.70 6.63
N ILE A 135 -7.49 6.68 5.77
CA ILE A 135 -6.22 6.17 5.27
C ILE A 135 -6.02 6.72 3.86
N LEU A 136 -4.90 7.38 3.63
CA LEU A 136 -4.41 7.78 2.31
C LEU A 136 -3.31 6.80 1.92
N ALA A 137 -3.60 5.91 0.99
CA ALA A 137 -2.66 4.95 0.43
C ALA A 137 -2.09 5.55 -0.86
N LEU A 138 -0.83 5.97 -0.81
CA LEU A 138 -0.18 6.77 -1.86
C LEU A 138 0.95 5.98 -2.51
N GLU A 139 1.14 6.19 -3.79
CA GLU A 139 2.22 5.60 -4.58
C GLU A 139 3.60 5.84 -3.97
N HIS A 140 4.56 5.01 -4.33
CA HIS A 140 5.97 5.22 -4.00
C HIS A 140 6.45 6.55 -4.57
N LEU A 141 7.03 7.43 -3.73
CA LEU A 141 7.43 8.78 -4.08
C LEU A 141 6.26 9.54 -4.76
N PRO A 142 5.24 9.93 -4.00
CA PRO A 142 4.02 10.52 -4.56
C PRO A 142 4.32 11.80 -5.34
N ARG A 143 3.75 11.90 -6.53
CA ARG A 143 3.84 13.11 -7.38
C ARG A 143 3.04 14.27 -6.79
N ASP A 144 3.43 15.50 -7.08
CA ASP A 144 2.77 16.70 -6.56
C ASP A 144 1.25 16.69 -6.79
N ARG A 145 0.80 16.30 -7.97
CA ARG A 145 -0.64 16.18 -8.27
C ARG A 145 -1.38 15.15 -7.40
N VAL A 146 -0.68 14.12 -6.97
CA VAL A 146 -1.24 13.12 -6.02
C VAL A 146 -1.29 13.70 -4.62
N LEU A 147 -0.27 14.47 -4.22
CA LEU A 147 -0.25 15.16 -2.93
C LEU A 147 -1.34 16.24 -2.87
N ASP A 148 -1.58 16.97 -3.96
CA ASP A 148 -2.67 17.95 -4.06
C ASP A 148 -4.03 17.26 -3.89
N TRP A 149 -4.25 16.13 -4.59
CA TRP A 149 -5.46 15.32 -4.43
C TRP A 149 -5.61 14.80 -2.99
N ALA A 150 -4.53 14.31 -2.38
CA ALA A 150 -4.56 13.83 -1.00
C ALA A 150 -4.90 14.94 0.00
N ASN A 151 -4.43 16.17 -0.26
CA ASN A 151 -4.80 17.37 0.50
C ASN A 151 -6.29 17.69 0.35
N ASP A 152 -6.85 17.62 -0.87
CA ASP A 152 -8.28 17.84 -1.12
C ASP A 152 -9.14 16.80 -0.38
N ILE A 153 -8.76 15.51 -0.45
CA ILE A 153 -9.44 14.43 0.30
C ILE A 153 -9.36 14.70 1.81
N SER A 154 -8.19 15.10 2.31
CA SER A 154 -8.00 15.44 3.73
C SER A 154 -8.88 16.62 4.16
N ALA A 155 -8.97 17.66 3.34
CA ALA A 155 -9.81 18.82 3.61
C ALA A 155 -11.31 18.48 3.59
N PHE A 156 -11.73 17.57 2.70
CA PHE A 156 -13.11 17.10 2.64
C PHE A 156 -13.48 16.27 3.89
N HIS A 157 -12.55 15.49 4.42
CA HIS A 157 -12.71 14.62 5.59
C HIS A 157 -12.03 15.17 6.85
N LYS A 158 -12.07 16.48 7.06
CA LYS A 158 -11.36 17.19 8.14
C LYS A 158 -11.74 16.78 9.57
N ASP A 159 -12.84 16.07 9.72
CA ASP A 159 -13.32 15.50 10.98
C ASP A 159 -12.68 14.15 11.32
N ARG A 160 -11.89 13.59 10.43
CA ARG A 160 -11.23 12.29 10.58
C ARG A 160 -9.76 12.42 10.96
N LYS A 161 -9.25 11.43 11.65
CA LYS A 161 -7.80 11.27 11.85
C LYS A 161 -7.19 10.61 10.63
N ILE A 162 -6.07 11.16 10.18
CA ILE A 162 -5.43 10.75 8.94
C ILE A 162 -4.26 9.81 9.24
N ILE A 163 -4.16 8.75 8.45
CA ILE A 163 -3.04 7.84 8.35
C ILE A 163 -2.56 7.90 6.91
N ILE A 164 -1.29 8.23 6.71
CA ILE A 164 -0.65 8.18 5.39
C ILE A 164 0.10 6.85 5.30
N LEU A 165 -0.22 6.09 4.27
CA LEU A 165 0.45 4.85 3.90
C LEU A 165 1.20 5.10 2.60
N THR A 166 2.51 4.96 2.62
CA THR A 166 3.38 5.02 1.43
C THR A 166 4.61 4.16 1.69
N HIS A 167 5.25 3.67 0.63
CA HIS A 167 6.37 2.75 0.77
C HIS A 167 7.62 3.42 1.34
N SER A 168 7.98 4.59 0.86
CA SER A 168 9.20 5.28 1.29
C SER A 168 8.93 6.74 1.62
N HIS A 169 9.34 7.16 2.81
CA HIS A 169 9.24 8.54 3.27
C HIS A 169 10.56 9.03 3.86
N VAL A 170 11.23 8.18 4.64
CA VAL A 170 12.50 8.50 5.29
C VAL A 170 13.58 7.53 4.82
N TYR A 171 14.73 8.07 4.43
CA TYR A 171 15.89 7.28 4.02
C TYR A 171 16.75 6.85 5.24
N LYS A 172 17.67 5.91 5.02
CA LYS A 172 18.53 5.33 6.08
C LYS A 172 19.41 6.33 6.83
N ASP A 173 19.60 7.55 6.30
CA ASP A 173 20.33 8.66 6.93
C ASP A 173 19.42 9.64 7.69
N ASN A 174 18.15 9.29 7.88
CA ASN A 174 17.09 10.08 8.53
C ASN A 174 16.66 11.34 7.75
N LYS A 175 16.97 11.43 6.46
CA LYS A 175 16.45 12.48 5.59
C LYS A 175 15.17 12.02 4.90
N LEU A 176 14.35 12.97 4.50
CA LEU A 176 13.20 12.69 3.65
C LEU A 176 13.68 12.29 2.26
N HIS A 177 12.97 11.37 1.62
CA HIS A 177 13.19 11.11 0.21
C HIS A 177 12.95 12.40 -0.59
N GLY A 178 13.87 12.70 -1.53
CA GLY A 178 13.82 13.92 -2.34
C GLY A 178 14.63 15.10 -1.78
N GLU A 179 15.13 15.03 -0.55
CA GLU A 179 16.12 15.99 -0.05
C GLU A 179 17.53 15.63 -0.56
N GLU A 180 18.20 16.58 -1.19
CA GLU A 180 19.56 16.39 -1.71
C GLU A 180 20.61 16.26 -0.59
N PRO A 181 21.64 15.44 -0.75
CA PRO A 181 21.76 14.45 -1.80
C PRO A 181 21.09 13.14 -1.41
N CYS A 182 19.92 12.87 -1.96
CA CYS A 182 19.40 11.51 -1.92
C CYS A 182 20.39 10.64 -2.71
N PRO A 183 21.02 9.61 -2.12
CA PRO A 183 21.81 8.70 -2.91
C PRO A 183 20.87 8.17 -4.00
N THR A 184 21.25 8.41 -5.23
CA THR A 184 20.55 7.90 -6.40
C THR A 184 20.74 6.38 -6.44
N ASP A 185 20.04 5.69 -5.59
CA ASP A 185 19.89 4.25 -5.75
C ASP A 185 18.93 4.06 -6.93
N ASN A 186 19.45 4.23 -8.13
CA ASN A 186 19.00 3.76 -9.44
C ASN A 186 17.48 3.74 -9.74
N PHE A 187 16.68 4.52 -9.05
CA PHE A 187 15.25 4.62 -9.32
C PHE A 187 15.02 5.76 -10.33
N GLY A 188 14.91 5.38 -11.60
CA GLY A 188 14.77 6.32 -12.71
C GLY A 188 13.64 7.35 -12.57
N ILE A 189 12.65 7.05 -11.74
CA ILE A 189 11.49 7.93 -11.50
C ILE A 189 11.77 9.12 -10.58
N ILE A 190 12.84 9.10 -9.76
CA ILE A 190 13.19 10.23 -8.87
C ILE A 190 13.57 11.49 -9.68
N ASN A 191 14.07 11.30 -10.90
CA ASN A 191 14.48 12.39 -11.79
C ASN A 191 13.40 12.78 -12.80
N SER A 192 12.19 12.27 -12.68
CA SER A 192 11.08 12.67 -13.52
C SER A 192 10.60 14.07 -13.10
N PRO A 193 10.31 15.02 -14.04
CA PRO A 193 9.72 16.31 -13.72
C PRO A 193 8.33 16.23 -13.05
N GLU A 194 7.75 15.04 -13.02
CA GLU A 194 6.47 14.76 -12.38
C GLU A 194 6.62 13.94 -11.08
N GLY A 195 7.79 13.93 -10.49
CA GLY A 195 8.12 13.18 -9.24
C GLY A 195 9.10 12.10 -9.47
#